data_e0724ba371dc5827c87d36b06d12048b
#
_entry.id   e0724ba371dc5827c87d36b06d12048b
#
_cell.length_a   1.000
_cell.length_b   1.000
_cell.length_c   1.000
_cell.angle_alpha   90.00
_cell.angle_beta   90.00
_cell.angle_gamma   90.00
#
_symmetry.space_group_name_H-M   'P 1'
#
loop_
_entity.id
_entity.type
_entity.pdbx_description
1 polymer ?
#
loop_
_entity_poly.entity_id
_entity_poly.type
_entity_poly.pdbx_seq_one_letter_code
_entity_poly.pdbx_strand_id
1 'polypeptide(L)'
;MDWNTIWTKILDVLTSGGITLLKVIGVFVVGYLLIRVLKVVIRKILQKTPLTKLIQKYVMNAITFVLYVALLLVILQVIGIQVSALLAAIAAAGLALALALQDTLKSITNGIVLIVTKPFKENDFVHIDGVTGRVKSINFFTTTIETLDNHKIIIPNKNMVNFTIENNTYYEKRRFSYKFKVTHSTDISKLEEIVINAILSNPNVYTDPKPVLLCKSIEENGVEFEARGWCPSEMPLFEITEAEVLKTLYNELKKNGIEIANKQLVVFNEKRPASYVDNTPLPERDMSVQPTTTHQQDVPFFDYVDNMENKHSSKLKKHFKKPKKKTKKVKKN
;
A
#
# COMPACT_ATOMS: atom_id res chain seq x y z
N MET A 1 -16.38 -19.50 -80.36
CA MET A 1 -16.72 -19.41 -78.96
C MET A 1 -17.60 -20.59 -78.62
N ASP A 2 -17.04 -21.69 -78.07
CA ASP A 2 -17.74 -22.98 -77.95
C ASP A 2 -18.79 -22.97 -76.88
N TRP A 3 -20.02 -23.14 -77.19
CA TRP A 3 -21.17 -23.26 -76.33
C TRP A 3 -20.95 -24.26 -75.18
N ASN A 4 -20.24 -25.32 -75.42
CA ASN A 4 -19.89 -26.35 -74.43
C ASN A 4 -18.97 -25.80 -73.35
N THR A 5 -18.05 -24.94 -73.73
CA THR A 5 -17.12 -24.29 -72.76
C THR A 5 -17.85 -23.28 -71.89
N ILE A 6 -18.88 -22.62 -72.39
CA ILE A 6 -19.71 -21.68 -71.61
C ILE A 6 -20.61 -22.46 -70.65
N TRP A 7 -21.24 -23.53 -71.10
CA TRP A 7 -22.09 -24.40 -70.26
C TRP A 7 -21.32 -25.08 -69.15
N THR A 8 -20.13 -25.62 -69.41
CA THR A 8 -19.28 -26.22 -68.35
C THR A 8 -18.84 -25.18 -67.31
N LYS A 9 -18.47 -23.96 -67.73
CA LYS A 9 -18.16 -22.88 -66.81
C LYS A 9 -19.37 -22.45 -65.97
N ILE A 10 -20.57 -22.37 -66.57
CA ILE A 10 -21.80 -22.05 -65.83
C ILE A 10 -22.15 -23.15 -64.85
N LEU A 11 -22.05 -24.41 -65.21
CA LEU A 11 -22.27 -25.53 -64.32
C LEU A 11 -21.25 -25.61 -63.20
N ASP A 12 -19.97 -25.34 -63.46
CA ASP A 12 -18.92 -25.29 -62.46
C ASP A 12 -19.13 -24.13 -61.43
N VAL A 13 -19.56 -22.96 -61.90
CA VAL A 13 -19.90 -21.84 -61.04
C VAL A 13 -21.16 -22.14 -60.23
N LEU A 14 -22.17 -22.77 -60.78
CA LEU A 14 -23.40 -23.15 -60.08
C LEU A 14 -23.15 -24.27 -59.04
N THR A 15 -22.36 -25.28 -59.38
CA THR A 15 -22.07 -26.38 -58.48
C THR A 15 -21.10 -25.98 -57.38
N SER A 16 -20.00 -25.29 -57.67
CA SER A 16 -19.04 -24.84 -56.70
C SER A 16 -19.62 -23.73 -55.78
N GLY A 17 -20.37 -22.77 -56.36
CA GLY A 17 -21.10 -21.75 -55.64
C GLY A 17 -22.18 -22.30 -54.71
N GLY A 18 -22.95 -23.28 -55.22
CA GLY A 18 -24.00 -23.97 -54.47
C GLY A 18 -23.47 -24.74 -53.27
N ILE A 19 -22.35 -25.46 -53.45
CA ILE A 19 -21.67 -26.17 -52.35
C ILE A 19 -21.11 -25.18 -51.31
N THR A 20 -20.52 -24.08 -51.75
CA THR A 20 -20.02 -23.03 -50.83
C THR A 20 -21.15 -22.39 -50.05
N LEU A 21 -22.29 -22.10 -50.70
CA LEU A 21 -23.48 -21.57 -50.03
C LEU A 21 -24.01 -22.55 -48.95
N LEU A 22 -24.10 -23.86 -49.28
CA LEU A 22 -24.49 -24.90 -48.34
C LEU A 22 -23.56 -25.00 -47.16
N LYS A 23 -22.23 -24.89 -47.38
CA LYS A 23 -21.22 -24.84 -46.30
C LYS A 23 -21.42 -23.62 -45.40
N VAL A 24 -21.64 -22.43 -45.97
CA VAL A 24 -21.89 -21.19 -45.23
C VAL A 24 -23.15 -21.30 -44.37
N ILE A 25 -24.26 -21.80 -44.94
CA ILE A 25 -25.51 -22.01 -44.19
C ILE A 25 -25.28 -23.02 -43.05
N GLY A 26 -24.60 -24.12 -43.32
CA GLY A 26 -24.27 -25.13 -42.31
C GLY A 26 -23.45 -24.55 -41.15
N VAL A 27 -22.37 -23.82 -41.48
CA VAL A 27 -21.52 -23.17 -40.46
C VAL A 27 -22.30 -22.10 -39.69
N PHE A 28 -23.14 -21.30 -40.35
CA PHE A 28 -23.98 -20.30 -39.69
C PHE A 28 -24.96 -20.96 -38.72
N VAL A 29 -25.69 -21.99 -39.12
CA VAL A 29 -26.67 -22.68 -38.28
C VAL A 29 -25.98 -23.35 -37.06
N VAL A 30 -24.92 -24.10 -37.31
CA VAL A 30 -24.16 -24.77 -36.24
C VAL A 30 -23.55 -23.74 -35.30
N GLY A 31 -22.90 -22.70 -35.84
CA GLY A 31 -22.31 -21.64 -35.05
C GLY A 31 -23.33 -20.84 -34.21
N TYR A 32 -24.47 -20.51 -34.80
CA TYR A 32 -25.57 -19.86 -34.10
C TYR A 32 -26.13 -20.70 -32.94
N LEU A 33 -26.34 -22.02 -33.18
CA LEU A 33 -26.79 -22.95 -32.16
C LEU A 33 -25.75 -23.05 -31.03
N LEU A 34 -24.48 -23.16 -31.35
CA LEU A 34 -23.38 -23.21 -30.39
C LEU A 34 -23.34 -21.94 -29.53
N ILE A 35 -23.44 -20.74 -30.17
CA ILE A 35 -23.51 -19.47 -29.44
C ILE A 35 -24.72 -19.43 -28.51
N ARG A 36 -25.88 -19.92 -28.98
CA ARG A 36 -27.10 -19.97 -28.15
C ARG A 36 -26.91 -20.84 -26.90
N VAL A 37 -26.32 -22.02 -27.07
CA VAL A 37 -26.00 -22.92 -25.95
C VAL A 37 -25.02 -22.27 -24.99
N LEU A 38 -23.90 -21.72 -25.48
CA LEU A 38 -22.91 -21.02 -24.67
C LEU A 38 -23.52 -19.84 -23.88
N LYS A 39 -24.39 -19.05 -24.54
CA LYS A 39 -25.11 -17.96 -23.87
C LYS A 39 -25.97 -18.44 -22.68
N VAL A 40 -26.66 -19.58 -22.82
CA VAL A 40 -27.48 -20.15 -21.74
C VAL A 40 -26.59 -20.61 -20.58
N VAL A 41 -25.47 -21.30 -20.90
CA VAL A 41 -24.52 -21.78 -19.87
C VAL A 41 -23.90 -20.59 -19.12
N ILE A 42 -23.35 -19.63 -19.86
CA ILE A 42 -22.70 -18.44 -19.28
C ILE A 42 -23.71 -17.64 -18.42
N ARG A 43 -24.93 -17.46 -18.90
CA ARG A 43 -25.99 -16.78 -18.12
C ARG A 43 -26.28 -17.49 -16.80
N LYS A 44 -26.37 -18.84 -16.80
CA LYS A 44 -26.55 -19.60 -15.57
C LYS A 44 -25.39 -19.45 -14.58
N ILE A 45 -24.16 -19.37 -15.08
CA ILE A 45 -22.97 -19.13 -14.25
C ILE A 45 -23.00 -17.72 -13.68
N LEU A 46 -23.25 -16.71 -14.50
CA LEU A 46 -23.31 -15.31 -14.06
C LEU A 46 -24.41 -15.07 -13.01
N GLN A 47 -25.55 -15.73 -13.14
CA GLN A 47 -26.65 -15.59 -12.16
C GLN A 47 -26.31 -16.12 -10.76
N LYS A 48 -25.31 -17.01 -10.65
CA LYS A 48 -24.81 -17.52 -9.36
C LYS A 48 -23.78 -16.60 -8.71
N THR A 49 -23.30 -15.59 -9.43
CA THR A 49 -22.30 -14.64 -8.93
C THR A 49 -22.98 -13.45 -8.23
N PRO A 50 -22.39 -12.85 -7.19
CA PRO A 50 -22.94 -11.70 -6.48
C PRO A 50 -22.82 -10.38 -7.29
N LEU A 51 -22.73 -10.46 -8.62
CA LEU A 51 -22.64 -9.33 -9.52
C LEU A 51 -23.99 -8.66 -9.71
N THR A 52 -24.01 -7.33 -9.80
CA THR A 52 -25.22 -6.58 -10.12
C THR A 52 -25.75 -6.96 -11.50
N LYS A 53 -27.07 -6.92 -11.69
CA LYS A 53 -27.72 -7.24 -12.98
C LYS A 53 -27.15 -6.42 -14.14
N LEU A 54 -26.72 -5.19 -13.86
CA LEU A 54 -26.12 -4.30 -14.84
C LEU A 54 -24.78 -4.85 -15.34
N ILE A 55 -23.89 -5.25 -14.44
CA ILE A 55 -22.58 -5.83 -14.76
C ILE A 55 -22.77 -7.13 -15.54
N GLN A 56 -23.68 -8.02 -15.08
CA GLN A 56 -24.00 -9.28 -15.78
C GLN A 56 -24.42 -9.02 -17.24
N LYS A 57 -25.22 -7.97 -17.48
CA LYS A 57 -25.64 -7.58 -18.83
C LYS A 57 -24.46 -7.13 -19.70
N TYR A 58 -23.57 -6.29 -19.19
CA TYR A 58 -22.40 -5.82 -19.94
C TYR A 58 -21.43 -6.97 -20.27
N VAL A 59 -21.13 -7.82 -19.31
CA VAL A 59 -20.28 -9.01 -19.51
C VAL A 59 -20.88 -9.93 -20.56
N MET A 60 -22.20 -10.21 -20.48
CA MET A 60 -22.89 -11.04 -21.46
C MET A 60 -22.86 -10.42 -22.86
N ASN A 61 -23.05 -9.12 -22.99
CA ASN A 61 -22.99 -8.44 -24.28
C ASN A 61 -21.59 -8.48 -24.88
N ALA A 62 -20.54 -8.24 -24.06
CA ALA A 62 -19.15 -8.31 -24.50
C ALA A 62 -18.79 -9.72 -25.02
N ILE A 63 -19.11 -10.76 -24.25
CA ILE A 63 -18.88 -12.16 -24.67
C ILE A 63 -19.67 -12.48 -25.95
N THR A 64 -20.92 -12.06 -26.00
CA THR A 64 -21.77 -12.28 -27.18
C THR A 64 -21.20 -11.63 -28.44
N PHE A 65 -20.70 -10.38 -28.30
CA PHE A 65 -20.04 -9.66 -29.40
C PHE A 65 -18.82 -10.42 -29.93
N VAL A 66 -17.93 -10.87 -29.03
CA VAL A 66 -16.73 -11.65 -29.41
C VAL A 66 -17.12 -12.95 -30.14
N LEU A 67 -18.15 -13.67 -29.65
CA LEU A 67 -18.61 -14.91 -30.29
C LEU A 67 -19.18 -14.68 -31.70
N TYR A 68 -19.93 -13.60 -31.90
CA TYR A 68 -20.43 -13.26 -33.23
C TYR A 68 -19.32 -12.80 -34.20
N VAL A 69 -18.31 -12.04 -33.68
CA VAL A 69 -17.13 -11.70 -34.50
C VAL A 69 -16.37 -12.96 -34.92
N ALA A 70 -16.17 -13.91 -33.99
CA ALA A 70 -15.52 -15.18 -34.31
C ALA A 70 -16.32 -15.98 -35.37
N LEU A 71 -17.65 -16.06 -35.24
CA LEU A 71 -18.52 -16.72 -36.24
C LEU A 71 -18.41 -16.04 -37.60
N LEU A 72 -18.42 -14.69 -37.62
CA LEU A 72 -18.25 -13.93 -38.89
C LEU A 72 -16.93 -14.27 -39.59
N LEU A 73 -15.81 -14.33 -38.83
CA LEU A 73 -14.50 -14.67 -39.39
C LEU A 73 -14.48 -16.08 -39.98
N VAL A 74 -15.10 -17.05 -39.31
CA VAL A 74 -15.22 -18.43 -39.84
C VAL A 74 -16.03 -18.45 -41.13
N ILE A 75 -17.14 -17.72 -41.22
CA ILE A 75 -17.96 -17.63 -42.42
C ILE A 75 -17.17 -17.00 -43.57
N LEU A 76 -16.44 -15.90 -43.33
CA LEU A 76 -15.60 -15.25 -44.32
C LEU A 76 -14.53 -16.21 -44.89
N GLN A 77 -13.92 -16.99 -44.02
CA GLN A 77 -12.92 -18.00 -44.40
C GLN A 77 -13.55 -19.13 -45.27
N VAL A 78 -14.77 -19.57 -44.96
CA VAL A 78 -15.49 -20.58 -45.77
C VAL A 78 -15.85 -20.06 -47.13
N ILE A 79 -16.14 -18.78 -47.30
CA ILE A 79 -16.39 -18.11 -48.57
C ILE A 79 -15.10 -17.98 -49.41
N GLY A 80 -13.91 -18.19 -48.80
CA GLY A 80 -12.60 -18.05 -49.44
C GLY A 80 -11.98 -16.66 -49.30
N ILE A 81 -12.54 -15.79 -48.45
CA ILE A 81 -11.96 -14.48 -48.15
C ILE A 81 -10.75 -14.66 -47.25
N GLN A 82 -9.64 -14.04 -47.62
CA GLN A 82 -8.42 -14.09 -46.82
C GLN A 82 -8.56 -13.22 -45.56
N VAL A 83 -8.79 -13.87 -44.42
CA VAL A 83 -9.04 -13.19 -43.12
C VAL A 83 -7.76 -12.86 -42.33
N SER A 84 -6.57 -13.19 -42.85
CA SER A 84 -5.29 -13.02 -42.12
C SER A 84 -5.04 -11.57 -41.70
N ALA A 85 -5.29 -10.59 -42.57
CA ALA A 85 -5.14 -9.17 -42.21
C ALA A 85 -6.14 -8.72 -41.14
N LEU A 86 -7.38 -9.24 -41.20
CA LEU A 86 -8.42 -8.94 -40.20
C LEU A 86 -8.08 -9.57 -38.82
N LEU A 87 -7.59 -10.83 -38.84
CA LEU A 87 -7.09 -11.50 -37.67
C LEU A 87 -5.90 -10.75 -37.03
N ALA A 88 -4.94 -10.28 -37.86
CA ALA A 88 -3.83 -9.48 -37.39
C ALA A 88 -4.30 -8.15 -36.74
N ALA A 89 -5.28 -7.47 -37.33
CA ALA A 89 -5.85 -6.26 -36.78
C ALA A 89 -6.57 -6.51 -35.44
N ILE A 90 -7.36 -7.58 -35.36
CA ILE A 90 -8.05 -7.98 -34.12
C ILE A 90 -7.02 -8.39 -33.02
N ALA A 91 -5.95 -9.10 -33.39
CA ALA A 91 -4.90 -9.49 -32.49
C ALA A 91 -4.17 -8.24 -31.92
N ALA A 92 -3.84 -7.27 -32.79
CA ALA A 92 -3.22 -6.00 -32.34
C ALA A 92 -4.15 -5.21 -31.43
N ALA A 93 -5.45 -5.10 -31.75
CA ALA A 93 -6.43 -4.45 -30.87
C ALA A 93 -6.60 -5.20 -29.54
N GLY A 94 -6.60 -6.54 -29.58
CA GLY A 94 -6.64 -7.39 -28.37
C GLY A 94 -5.42 -7.19 -27.48
N LEU A 95 -4.22 -7.09 -28.07
CA LEU A 95 -2.99 -6.80 -27.31
C LEU A 95 -3.05 -5.41 -26.66
N ALA A 96 -3.48 -4.39 -27.40
CA ALA A 96 -3.64 -3.04 -26.86
C ALA A 96 -4.63 -3.02 -25.66
N LEU A 97 -5.76 -3.73 -25.80
CA LEU A 97 -6.74 -3.87 -24.73
C LEU A 97 -6.17 -4.64 -23.52
N ALA A 98 -5.42 -5.73 -23.77
CA ALA A 98 -4.77 -6.50 -22.70
C ALA A 98 -3.77 -5.64 -21.90
N LEU A 99 -2.96 -4.81 -22.58
CA LEU A 99 -2.05 -3.87 -21.94
C LEU A 99 -2.81 -2.81 -21.14
N ALA A 100 -3.92 -2.30 -21.68
CA ALA A 100 -4.75 -1.32 -20.96
C ALA A 100 -5.40 -1.90 -19.68
N LEU A 101 -5.72 -3.20 -19.66
CA LEU A 101 -6.33 -3.91 -18.53
C LEU A 101 -5.31 -4.60 -17.62
N GLN A 102 -4.00 -4.50 -17.90
CA GLN A 102 -2.94 -5.21 -17.20
C GLN A 102 -2.98 -5.01 -15.67
N ASP A 103 -3.12 -3.77 -15.22
CA ASP A 103 -3.16 -3.44 -13.79
C ASP A 103 -4.39 -4.01 -13.08
N THR A 104 -5.51 -4.04 -13.77
CA THR A 104 -6.76 -4.63 -13.26
C THR A 104 -6.63 -6.14 -13.09
N LEU A 105 -6.08 -6.82 -14.10
CA LEU A 105 -5.80 -8.26 -14.06
C LEU A 105 -4.79 -8.59 -12.95
N LYS A 106 -3.74 -7.79 -12.80
CA LYS A 106 -2.75 -7.94 -11.73
C LYS A 106 -3.40 -7.81 -10.33
N SER A 107 -4.35 -6.87 -10.15
CA SER A 107 -5.08 -6.73 -8.88
C SER A 107 -5.93 -7.97 -8.57
N ILE A 108 -6.62 -8.54 -9.56
CA ILE A 108 -7.40 -9.77 -9.39
C ILE A 108 -6.50 -10.94 -9.04
N THR A 109 -5.42 -11.14 -9.81
CA THR A 109 -4.48 -12.25 -9.59
C THR A 109 -3.87 -12.17 -8.19
N ASN A 110 -3.42 -10.97 -7.78
CA ASN A 110 -2.86 -10.76 -6.44
C ASN A 110 -3.92 -10.94 -5.34
N GLY A 111 -5.16 -10.54 -5.57
CA GLY A 111 -6.27 -10.84 -4.66
C GLY A 111 -6.48 -12.34 -4.46
N ILE A 112 -6.44 -13.13 -5.54
CA ILE A 112 -6.52 -14.60 -5.47
C ILE A 112 -5.31 -15.15 -4.70
N VAL A 113 -4.10 -14.67 -4.98
CA VAL A 113 -2.88 -15.08 -4.26
C VAL A 113 -3.04 -14.81 -2.75
N LEU A 114 -3.49 -13.63 -2.34
CA LEU A 114 -3.72 -13.30 -0.93
C LEU A 114 -4.73 -14.25 -0.27
N ILE A 115 -5.83 -14.57 -0.96
CA ILE A 115 -6.87 -15.49 -0.44
C ILE A 115 -6.34 -16.93 -0.30
N VAL A 116 -5.46 -17.38 -1.22
CA VAL A 116 -4.91 -18.73 -1.22
C VAL A 116 -3.76 -18.87 -0.23
N THR A 117 -2.79 -17.95 -0.24
CA THR A 117 -1.60 -18.00 0.61
C THR A 117 -1.87 -17.56 2.05
N LYS A 118 -2.91 -16.74 2.26
CA LYS A 118 -3.35 -16.24 3.57
C LYS A 118 -2.21 -15.69 4.44
N PRO A 119 -1.41 -14.73 3.95
CA PRO A 119 -0.40 -14.10 4.78
C PRO A 119 -1.04 -13.36 5.98
N PHE A 120 -2.28 -12.97 5.84
CA PHE A 120 -3.18 -12.48 6.88
C PHE A 120 -4.61 -12.91 6.57
N LYS A 121 -5.47 -12.86 7.58
CA LYS A 121 -6.91 -13.19 7.51
C LYS A 121 -7.73 -11.94 7.81
N GLU A 122 -9.04 -12.03 7.57
CA GLU A 122 -9.98 -11.02 8.09
C GLU A 122 -9.92 -10.99 9.63
N ASN A 123 -9.93 -9.81 10.19
CA ASN A 123 -9.74 -9.46 11.59
C ASN A 123 -8.29 -9.47 12.10
N ASP A 124 -7.30 -9.92 11.33
CA ASP A 124 -5.90 -9.75 11.71
C ASP A 124 -5.53 -8.26 11.77
N PHE A 125 -4.65 -7.92 12.70
CA PHE A 125 -4.09 -6.58 12.82
C PHE A 125 -2.72 -6.54 12.13
N VAL A 126 -2.63 -5.74 11.07
CA VAL A 126 -1.46 -5.74 10.17
C VAL A 126 -0.86 -4.35 10.03
N HIS A 127 0.44 -4.32 9.72
CA HIS A 127 1.13 -3.12 9.26
C HIS A 127 1.63 -3.34 7.84
N ILE A 128 1.16 -2.52 6.89
CA ILE A 128 1.45 -2.65 5.45
C ILE A 128 1.62 -1.24 4.87
N ASP A 129 2.78 -0.94 4.28
CA ASP A 129 3.06 0.34 3.60
C ASP A 129 2.75 1.58 4.45
N GLY A 130 3.15 1.54 5.73
CA GLY A 130 2.89 2.64 6.66
C GLY A 130 1.45 2.72 7.19
N VAL A 131 0.57 1.82 6.75
CA VAL A 131 -0.80 1.71 7.25
C VAL A 131 -0.89 0.62 8.30
N THR A 132 -1.32 0.99 9.50
CA THR A 132 -1.56 0.04 10.60
C THR A 132 -3.05 -0.06 10.89
N GLY A 133 -3.58 -1.29 10.94
CA GLY A 133 -4.99 -1.47 11.24
C GLY A 133 -5.47 -2.91 11.09
N ARG A 134 -6.76 -3.11 11.33
CA ARG A 134 -7.44 -4.40 11.25
C ARG A 134 -7.93 -4.66 9.83
N VAL A 135 -7.63 -5.84 9.28
CA VAL A 135 -8.15 -6.28 7.99
C VAL A 135 -9.65 -6.51 8.09
N LYS A 136 -10.45 -5.70 7.40
CA LYS A 136 -11.92 -5.81 7.40
C LYS A 136 -12.44 -6.78 6.36
N SER A 137 -11.88 -6.72 5.15
CA SER A 137 -12.26 -7.62 4.05
C SER A 137 -11.17 -7.68 2.99
N ILE A 138 -11.07 -8.85 2.35
CA ILE A 138 -10.20 -9.10 1.20
C ILE A 138 -11.10 -9.38 0.00
N ASN A 139 -11.16 -8.43 -0.95
CA ASN A 139 -11.94 -8.56 -2.17
C ASN A 139 -11.04 -8.89 -3.36
N PHE A 140 -11.61 -9.15 -4.53
CA PHE A 140 -10.84 -9.48 -5.75
C PHE A 140 -9.86 -8.38 -6.18
N PHE A 141 -10.23 -7.11 -6.02
CA PHE A 141 -9.42 -5.97 -6.49
C PHE A 141 -8.71 -5.24 -5.37
N THR A 142 -9.28 -5.25 -4.18
CA THR A 142 -8.87 -4.41 -3.05
C THR A 142 -8.98 -5.13 -1.73
N THR A 143 -8.08 -4.79 -0.80
CA THR A 143 -8.19 -5.13 0.62
C THR A 143 -8.57 -3.87 1.40
N THR A 144 -9.50 -4.01 2.33
CA THR A 144 -9.95 -2.93 3.20
C THR A 144 -9.34 -3.09 4.58
N ILE A 145 -8.69 -2.05 5.09
CA ILE A 145 -8.13 -1.97 6.43
C ILE A 145 -8.88 -0.89 7.21
N GLU A 146 -9.18 -1.16 8.45
CA GLU A 146 -9.77 -0.23 9.42
C GLU A 146 -8.70 0.12 10.47
N THR A 147 -8.33 1.40 10.55
CA THR A 147 -7.33 1.88 11.52
C THR A 147 -7.94 1.99 12.92
N LEU A 148 -7.09 2.13 13.95
CA LEU A 148 -7.54 2.37 15.33
C LEU A 148 -8.34 3.69 15.47
N ASP A 149 -8.05 4.68 14.62
CA ASP A 149 -8.80 5.95 14.55
C ASP A 149 -10.11 5.82 13.76
N ASN A 150 -10.54 4.58 13.47
CA ASN A 150 -11.76 4.27 12.72
C ASN A 150 -11.78 4.81 11.27
N HIS A 151 -10.61 4.95 10.65
CA HIS A 151 -10.51 5.29 9.23
C HIS A 151 -10.57 4.01 8.39
N LYS A 152 -11.36 4.08 7.31
CA LYS A 152 -11.41 3.02 6.29
C LYS A 152 -10.37 3.29 5.21
N ILE A 153 -9.36 2.45 5.11
CA ILE A 153 -8.33 2.51 4.09
C ILE A 153 -8.53 1.38 3.09
N ILE A 154 -8.53 1.69 1.80
CA ILE A 154 -8.71 0.73 0.72
C ILE A 154 -7.42 0.67 -0.08
N ILE A 155 -6.77 -0.49 -0.07
CA ILE A 155 -5.51 -0.73 -0.76
C ILE A 155 -5.75 -1.66 -1.95
N PRO A 156 -5.37 -1.27 -3.19
CA PRO A 156 -5.42 -2.16 -4.35
C PRO A 156 -4.52 -3.39 -4.14
N ASN A 157 -5.03 -4.59 -4.43
CA ASN A 157 -4.28 -5.84 -4.22
C ASN A 157 -2.99 -5.92 -5.05
N LYS A 158 -2.93 -5.21 -6.20
CA LYS A 158 -1.70 -5.12 -7.00
C LYS A 158 -0.51 -4.55 -6.22
N ASN A 159 -0.77 -3.71 -5.22
CA ASN A 159 0.25 -3.09 -4.39
C ASN A 159 0.61 -3.99 -3.19
N MET A 160 -0.36 -4.70 -2.62
CA MET A 160 -0.20 -5.50 -1.40
C MET A 160 0.93 -6.54 -1.48
N VAL A 161 1.06 -7.22 -2.64
CA VAL A 161 2.08 -8.28 -2.83
C VAL A 161 3.50 -7.72 -2.94
N ASN A 162 3.64 -6.43 -3.24
CA ASN A 162 4.94 -5.77 -3.37
C ASN A 162 5.45 -5.19 -2.05
N PHE A 163 4.62 -5.11 -1.01
CA PHE A 163 4.98 -4.54 0.28
C PHE A 163 5.33 -5.62 1.30
N THR A 164 6.16 -5.24 2.26
CA THR A 164 6.37 -6.07 3.46
C THR A 164 5.08 -6.05 4.28
N ILE A 165 4.60 -7.22 4.63
CA ILE A 165 3.40 -7.42 5.44
C ILE A 165 3.86 -7.86 6.82
N GLU A 166 3.63 -7.03 7.82
CA GLU A 166 3.83 -7.39 9.22
C GLU A 166 2.46 -7.71 9.84
N ASN A 167 2.25 -8.98 10.17
CA ASN A 167 1.03 -9.45 10.82
C ASN A 167 1.26 -9.52 12.33
N ASN A 168 0.70 -8.56 13.03
CA ASN A 168 0.90 -8.38 14.47
C ASN A 168 0.10 -9.36 15.33
N THR A 169 -0.93 -9.99 14.76
CA THR A 169 -1.84 -10.91 15.48
C THR A 169 -1.73 -12.36 14.99
N TYR A 170 -0.81 -12.65 14.07
CA TYR A 170 -0.60 -14.01 13.57
C TYR A 170 -0.22 -15.00 14.68
N TYR A 171 0.66 -14.57 15.60
CA TYR A 171 1.02 -15.31 16.81
C TYR A 171 0.23 -14.80 18.00
N GLU A 172 -0.19 -15.68 18.89
CA GLU A 172 -0.97 -15.33 20.08
C GLU A 172 -0.21 -14.44 21.07
N LYS A 173 1.13 -14.59 21.13
CA LYS A 173 2.00 -13.84 22.03
C LYS A 173 2.81 -12.81 21.24
N ARG A 174 2.80 -11.57 21.69
CA ARG A 174 3.61 -10.49 21.15
C ARG A 174 4.54 -9.94 22.23
N ARG A 175 5.77 -9.64 21.84
CA ARG A 175 6.77 -9.08 22.73
C ARG A 175 6.69 -7.56 22.72
N PHE A 176 6.65 -6.98 23.92
CA PHE A 176 6.91 -5.55 24.13
C PHE A 176 8.32 -5.35 24.68
N SER A 177 8.87 -4.15 24.51
CA SER A 177 10.20 -3.80 25.03
C SER A 177 10.27 -2.32 25.37
N TYR A 178 10.86 -2.02 26.54
CA TYR A 178 11.12 -0.66 27.00
C TYR A 178 12.60 -0.45 27.19
N LYS A 179 13.11 0.62 26.60
CA LYS A 179 14.48 1.06 26.78
C LYS A 179 14.48 2.21 27.78
N PHE A 180 15.32 2.11 28.77
CA PHE A 180 15.54 3.17 29.76
C PHE A 180 16.98 3.17 30.24
N LYS A 181 17.43 4.29 30.75
CA LYS A 181 18.79 4.48 31.22
C LYS A 181 18.78 4.84 32.70
N VAL A 182 19.63 4.18 33.48
CA VAL A 182 19.80 4.44 34.89
C VAL A 182 21.21 4.95 35.23
N THR A 183 21.38 5.63 36.35
CA THR A 183 22.68 6.13 36.80
C THR A 183 23.63 4.99 37.14
N HIS A 184 24.96 5.22 37.07
CA HIS A 184 25.98 4.24 37.40
C HIS A 184 25.96 3.77 38.88
N SER A 185 25.34 4.53 39.77
CA SER A 185 25.18 4.19 41.16
C SER A 185 24.11 3.14 41.44
N THR A 186 23.34 2.74 40.41
CA THR A 186 22.22 1.80 40.55
C THR A 186 22.72 0.38 40.75
N ASP A 187 22.22 -0.31 41.77
CA ASP A 187 22.42 -1.75 41.96
C ASP A 187 21.63 -2.53 40.89
N ILE A 188 22.36 -3.23 40.01
CA ILE A 188 21.77 -3.94 38.88
C ILE A 188 20.90 -5.12 39.34
N SER A 189 21.31 -5.85 40.39
CA SER A 189 20.55 -6.99 40.92
C SER A 189 19.20 -6.57 41.45
N LYS A 190 19.19 -5.48 42.22
CA LYS A 190 17.97 -4.86 42.76
C LYS A 190 17.10 -4.30 41.64
N LEU A 191 17.71 -3.68 40.62
CA LEU A 191 16.99 -3.15 39.45
C LEU A 191 16.28 -4.29 38.71
N GLU A 192 16.97 -5.41 38.46
CA GLU A 192 16.39 -6.56 37.76
C GLU A 192 15.15 -7.11 38.49
N GLU A 193 15.25 -7.27 39.82
CA GLU A 193 14.13 -7.75 40.64
C GLU A 193 12.93 -6.79 40.56
N ILE A 194 13.15 -5.49 40.69
CA ILE A 194 12.10 -4.46 40.62
C ILE A 194 11.42 -4.49 39.24
N VAL A 195 12.21 -4.52 38.18
CA VAL A 195 11.70 -4.48 36.80
C VAL A 195 10.89 -5.72 36.50
N ILE A 196 11.39 -6.92 36.79
CA ILE A 196 10.68 -8.18 36.54
C ILE A 196 9.38 -8.24 37.35
N ASN A 197 9.40 -7.87 38.61
CA ASN A 197 8.20 -7.84 39.44
C ASN A 197 7.18 -6.81 38.95
N ALA A 198 7.61 -5.65 38.50
CA ALA A 198 6.74 -4.63 37.92
C ALA A 198 6.07 -5.13 36.66
N ILE A 199 6.80 -5.82 35.79
CA ILE A 199 6.24 -6.41 34.55
C ILE A 199 5.25 -7.53 34.87
N LEU A 200 5.59 -8.43 35.79
CA LEU A 200 4.73 -9.57 36.19
C LEU A 200 3.51 -9.16 37.02
N SER A 201 3.46 -7.94 37.51
CA SER A 201 2.28 -7.43 38.28
C SER A 201 1.05 -7.25 37.41
N ASN A 202 1.22 -7.10 36.08
CA ASN A 202 0.08 -7.01 35.17
C ASN A 202 -0.43 -8.42 34.80
N PRO A 203 -1.73 -8.71 35.00
CA PRO A 203 -2.29 -10.04 34.78
C PRO A 203 -2.27 -10.51 33.31
N ASN A 204 -2.15 -9.58 32.37
CA ASN A 204 -2.08 -9.91 30.94
C ASN A 204 -0.66 -10.26 30.49
N VAL A 205 0.35 -10.14 31.34
CA VAL A 205 1.73 -10.49 30.99
C VAL A 205 1.97 -11.97 31.24
N TYR A 206 2.52 -12.64 30.23
CA TYR A 206 2.85 -14.06 30.35
C TYR A 206 4.10 -14.29 31.24
N THR A 207 4.03 -15.33 32.04
CA THR A 207 5.17 -15.81 32.83
C THR A 207 6.10 -16.71 32.04
N ASP A 208 5.62 -17.25 30.90
CA ASP A 208 6.38 -18.05 29.94
C ASP A 208 6.12 -17.57 28.51
N PRO A 209 7.11 -17.02 27.80
CA PRO A 209 8.51 -16.81 28.24
C PRO A 209 8.64 -15.76 29.36
N LYS A 210 9.56 -16.03 30.29
CA LYS A 210 9.83 -15.14 31.44
C LYS A 210 10.30 -13.77 30.97
N PRO A 211 9.82 -12.66 31.58
CA PRO A 211 10.39 -11.33 31.35
C PRO A 211 11.88 -11.28 31.66
N VAL A 212 12.62 -10.47 30.91
CA VAL A 212 14.06 -10.33 31.05
C VAL A 212 14.47 -8.85 31.03
N LEU A 213 15.51 -8.53 31.78
CA LEU A 213 16.20 -7.25 31.74
C LEU A 213 17.57 -7.45 31.08
N LEU A 214 17.86 -6.74 30.01
CA LEU A 214 19.11 -6.82 29.25
C LEU A 214 19.89 -5.52 29.41
N CYS A 215 21.15 -5.60 29.82
CA CYS A 215 22.07 -4.49 29.71
C CYS A 215 22.49 -4.34 28.24
N LYS A 216 22.28 -3.16 27.66
CA LYS A 216 22.53 -2.87 26.24
C LYS A 216 23.84 -2.15 26.00
N SER A 217 24.08 -1.10 26.79
CA SER A 217 25.29 -0.29 26.68
C SER A 217 25.62 0.37 28.01
N ILE A 218 26.91 0.66 28.22
CA ILE A 218 27.40 1.48 29.30
C ILE A 218 27.92 2.77 28.66
N GLU A 219 27.32 3.89 29.02
CA GLU A 219 27.60 5.20 28.41
C GLU A 219 28.08 6.17 29.54
N GLU A 220 28.63 7.33 29.13
CA GLU A 220 29.11 8.35 30.10
C GLU A 220 28.05 8.78 31.13
N ASN A 221 26.78 8.84 30.68
CA ASN A 221 25.68 9.35 31.50
C ASN A 221 24.87 8.26 32.23
N GLY A 222 25.28 6.99 32.13
CA GLY A 222 24.58 5.89 32.77
C GLY A 222 24.58 4.59 31.94
N VAL A 223 23.85 3.61 32.43
CA VAL A 223 23.74 2.28 31.81
C VAL A 223 22.35 2.14 31.16
N GLU A 224 22.34 1.78 29.89
CA GLU A 224 21.09 1.53 29.14
C GLU A 224 20.65 0.08 29.31
N PHE A 225 19.39 -0.08 29.70
CA PHE A 225 18.73 -1.36 29.84
C PHE A 225 17.55 -1.48 28.87
N GLU A 226 17.25 -2.70 28.47
CA GLU A 226 16.06 -3.06 27.71
C GLU A 226 15.29 -4.13 28.49
N ALA A 227 14.13 -3.74 29.04
CA ALA A 227 13.18 -4.65 29.67
C ALA A 227 12.25 -5.25 28.63
N ARG A 228 12.10 -6.55 28.58
CA ARG A 228 11.26 -7.28 27.64
C ARG A 228 10.25 -8.15 28.36
N GLY A 229 9.03 -8.18 27.83
CA GLY A 229 7.98 -9.07 28.29
C GLY A 229 7.10 -9.51 27.12
N TRP A 230 6.18 -10.44 27.40
CA TRP A 230 5.27 -10.99 26.42
C TRP A 230 3.84 -10.86 26.93
N CYS A 231 2.92 -10.45 26.06
CA CYS A 231 1.49 -10.34 26.34
C CYS A 231 0.66 -10.78 25.12
N PRO A 232 -0.67 -10.87 25.23
CA PRO A 232 -1.52 -11.18 24.08
C PRO A 232 -1.31 -10.19 22.94
N SER A 233 -1.27 -10.71 21.72
CA SER A 233 -1.06 -9.90 20.51
C SER A 233 -2.33 -9.18 20.05
N GLU A 234 -3.49 -9.52 20.61
CA GLU A 234 -4.78 -8.97 20.22
C GLU A 234 -4.86 -7.46 20.51
N MET A 235 -5.32 -6.71 19.52
CA MET A 235 -5.51 -5.26 19.64
C MET A 235 -6.97 -4.93 19.97
N PRO A 236 -7.28 -3.97 20.88
CA PRO A 236 -6.34 -3.02 21.52
C PRO A 236 -5.67 -3.51 22.78
N LEU A 237 -5.91 -4.76 23.22
CA LEU A 237 -5.40 -5.29 24.51
C LEU A 237 -3.88 -5.18 24.62
N PHE A 238 -3.14 -5.41 23.52
CA PHE A 238 -1.68 -5.26 23.49
C PHE A 238 -1.26 -3.86 23.89
N GLU A 239 -1.81 -2.81 23.26
CA GLU A 239 -1.45 -1.41 23.54
C GLU A 239 -1.81 -1.00 24.98
N ILE A 240 -2.97 -1.44 25.46
CA ILE A 240 -3.39 -1.15 26.84
C ILE A 240 -2.43 -1.80 27.83
N THR A 241 -2.11 -3.08 27.62
CA THR A 241 -1.18 -3.82 28.48
C THR A 241 0.21 -3.18 28.47
N GLU A 242 0.72 -2.82 27.29
CA GLU A 242 2.00 -2.15 27.12
C GLU A 242 2.02 -0.83 27.91
N ALA A 243 1.01 0.02 27.76
CA ALA A 243 0.92 1.29 28.46
C ALA A 243 0.82 1.13 30.00
N GLU A 244 0.06 0.15 30.49
CA GLU A 244 -0.09 -0.13 31.92
C GLU A 244 1.22 -0.64 32.53
N VAL A 245 1.90 -1.56 31.85
CA VAL A 245 3.20 -2.08 32.32
C VAL A 245 4.23 -0.96 32.36
N LEU A 246 4.30 -0.09 31.36
CA LEU A 246 5.22 1.05 31.34
C LEU A 246 4.94 2.00 32.51
N LYS A 247 3.68 2.30 32.79
CA LYS A 247 3.26 3.14 33.91
C LYS A 247 3.65 2.52 35.25
N THR A 248 3.42 1.23 35.39
CA THR A 248 3.78 0.49 36.62
C THR A 248 5.29 0.46 36.80
N LEU A 249 6.04 0.16 35.77
CA LEU A 249 7.49 0.16 35.74
C LEU A 249 8.04 1.52 36.18
N TYR A 250 7.56 2.62 35.61
CA TYR A 250 7.97 3.97 35.97
C TYR A 250 7.72 4.26 37.46
N ASN A 251 6.54 3.89 37.98
CA ASN A 251 6.18 4.13 39.37
C ASN A 251 7.04 3.31 40.33
N GLU A 252 7.32 2.04 40.04
CA GLU A 252 8.14 1.17 40.86
C GLU A 252 9.62 1.60 40.86
N LEU A 253 10.18 2.03 39.73
CA LEU A 253 11.51 2.62 39.65
C LEU A 253 11.61 3.85 40.57
N LYS A 254 10.66 4.76 40.45
CA LYS A 254 10.62 6.00 41.27
C LYS A 254 10.46 5.70 42.76
N LYS A 255 9.58 4.79 43.14
CA LYS A 255 9.33 4.39 44.54
C LYS A 255 10.57 3.77 45.21
N ASN A 256 11.37 3.03 44.44
CA ASN A 256 12.59 2.40 44.91
C ASN A 256 13.83 3.29 44.83
N GLY A 257 13.67 4.56 44.45
CA GLY A 257 14.76 5.52 44.38
C GLY A 257 15.73 5.25 43.21
N ILE A 258 15.29 4.52 42.17
CA ILE A 258 16.09 4.33 40.96
C ILE A 258 16.02 5.60 40.13
N GLU A 259 17.15 6.26 39.94
CA GLU A 259 17.24 7.47 39.14
C GLU A 259 17.42 7.15 37.65
N ILE A 260 16.49 7.66 36.84
CA ILE A 260 16.62 7.62 35.37
C ILE A 260 17.71 8.63 35.01
N ALA A 261 18.73 8.18 34.26
CA ALA A 261 19.85 9.00 33.88
C ALA A 261 19.42 10.17 32.97
N ASN A 262 19.66 11.38 33.43
CA ASN A 262 19.49 12.61 32.67
C ASN A 262 20.83 13.02 32.03
N LYS A 263 20.81 13.82 30.97
CA LYS A 263 22.01 14.47 30.45
C LYS A 263 22.53 15.41 31.55
N GLN A 264 23.64 15.04 32.20
CA GLN A 264 24.30 15.90 33.17
C GLN A 264 25.31 16.78 32.46
N LEU A 265 25.21 18.08 32.64
CA LEU A 265 26.21 19.05 32.18
C LEU A 265 27.01 19.44 33.41
N VAL A 266 28.24 18.93 33.53
CA VAL A 266 29.15 19.37 34.59
C VAL A 266 29.81 20.67 34.13
N VAL A 267 29.35 21.80 34.69
CA VAL A 267 29.95 23.10 34.42
C VAL A 267 31.07 23.32 35.46
N PHE A 268 32.31 23.15 35.04
CA PHE A 268 33.47 23.55 35.83
C PHE A 268 33.53 25.08 35.83
N ASN A 269 33.08 25.69 36.89
CA ASN A 269 33.25 27.13 37.09
C ASN A 269 34.63 27.39 37.71
N GLU A 270 35.68 27.40 36.87
CA GLU A 270 36.98 27.91 37.32
C GLU A 270 36.82 29.39 37.66
N LYS A 271 36.73 29.67 38.94
CA LYS A 271 36.96 31.05 39.45
C LYS A 271 38.42 31.38 39.08
N ARG A 272 38.67 32.06 37.99
CA ARG A 272 39.99 32.67 37.73
C ARG A 272 40.28 33.53 38.94
N PRO A 273 41.46 33.36 39.61
CA PRO A 273 41.85 34.24 40.68
C PRO A 273 41.92 35.66 40.14
N ALA A 274 41.40 36.65 40.85
CA ALA A 274 41.32 38.06 40.45
C ALA A 274 42.68 38.70 40.17
N SER A 275 43.78 37.97 40.34
CA SER A 275 45.15 38.38 40.07
C SER A 275 45.70 37.98 38.71
N TYR A 276 44.97 37.25 37.88
CA TYR A 276 45.40 36.91 36.53
C TYR A 276 45.05 38.07 35.61
N VAL A 277 45.90 39.10 35.56
CA VAL A 277 45.88 40.10 34.50
C VAL A 277 46.68 39.50 33.36
N ASP A 278 45.98 39.03 32.32
CA ASP A 278 46.61 38.61 31.06
C ASP A 278 47.18 39.84 30.34
N ASN A 279 48.42 40.13 30.62
CA ASN A 279 49.14 41.20 29.95
C ASN A 279 49.75 40.77 28.62
N THR A 280 49.34 39.66 28.08
CA THR A 280 49.76 39.26 26.75
C THR A 280 49.14 40.20 25.72
N PRO A 281 49.92 40.97 24.94
CA PRO A 281 49.35 41.78 23.88
C PRO A 281 48.59 40.85 22.91
N LEU A 282 47.36 41.19 22.60
CA LEU A 282 46.61 40.51 21.56
C LEU A 282 47.46 40.55 20.29
N PRO A 283 47.71 39.42 19.62
CA PRO A 283 48.39 39.45 18.32
C PRO A 283 47.65 40.42 17.41
N GLU A 284 48.37 41.38 16.86
CA GLU A 284 47.81 42.31 15.85
C GLU A 284 47.12 41.49 14.77
N ARG A 285 45.84 41.72 14.64
CA ARG A 285 45.02 41.06 13.64
C ARG A 285 45.50 41.56 12.28
N ASP A 286 46.20 40.72 11.54
CA ASP A 286 46.55 40.99 10.13
C ASP A 286 45.25 41.17 9.33
N MET A 287 44.94 42.43 9.02
CA MET A 287 43.71 42.80 8.28
C MET A 287 43.83 42.50 6.78
N SER A 288 44.90 41.87 6.34
CA SER A 288 45.08 41.50 4.93
C SER A 288 44.44 40.17 4.52
N VAL A 289 43.96 39.36 5.49
CA VAL A 289 43.24 38.12 5.21
C VAL A 289 41.74 38.40 5.21
N GLN A 290 41.17 38.56 4.02
CA GLN A 290 39.71 38.58 3.86
C GLN A 290 39.11 37.25 4.35
N PRO A 291 38.07 37.26 5.18
CA PRO A 291 37.42 36.01 5.59
C PRO A 291 36.74 35.37 4.38
N THR A 292 37.18 34.19 3.99
CA THR A 292 36.45 33.32 3.11
C THR A 292 35.13 32.96 3.81
N THR A 293 34.06 33.66 3.46
CA THR A 293 32.72 33.43 3.92
C THR A 293 32.21 32.11 3.35
N THR A 294 32.46 31.01 4.04
CA THR A 294 31.64 29.81 3.91
C THR A 294 30.40 30.06 4.78
N HIS A 295 29.38 30.66 4.22
CA HIS A 295 28.09 30.82 4.82
C HIS A 295 27.43 29.43 4.94
N GLN A 296 27.65 28.78 6.07
CA GLN A 296 26.67 27.87 6.61
C GLN A 296 25.72 28.72 7.45
N GLN A 297 24.63 29.17 6.86
CA GLN A 297 23.57 29.87 7.58
C GLN A 297 22.84 28.82 8.43
N ASP A 298 23.10 28.84 9.73
CA ASP A 298 22.21 28.28 10.74
C ASP A 298 20.92 29.12 10.72
N VAL A 299 19.96 28.75 9.89
CA VAL A 299 18.63 29.34 9.91
C VAL A 299 17.91 28.74 11.10
N PRO A 300 17.42 29.54 12.07
CA PRO A 300 16.64 29.03 13.18
C PRO A 300 15.46 28.20 12.67
N PHE A 301 15.18 27.08 13.31
CA PHE A 301 14.14 26.13 12.91
C PHE A 301 12.76 26.79 12.65
N PHE A 302 12.43 27.85 13.39
CA PHE A 302 11.19 28.61 13.21
C PHE A 302 11.12 29.36 11.87
N ASP A 303 12.21 29.93 11.36
CA ASP A 303 12.22 30.60 10.06
C ASP A 303 12.08 29.62 8.88
N TYR A 304 12.44 28.35 9.08
CA TYR A 304 12.24 27.29 8.11
C TYR A 304 10.75 26.92 7.96
N VAL A 305 10.01 26.90 9.05
CA VAL A 305 8.56 26.57 9.06
C VAL A 305 7.77 27.69 8.39
N ASP A 306 8.04 28.95 8.70
CA ASP A 306 7.35 30.12 8.10
C ASP A 306 7.61 30.25 6.60
N ASN A 307 8.80 29.89 6.13
CA ASN A 307 9.12 29.85 4.70
C ASN A 307 8.41 28.71 3.94
N MET A 308 8.13 27.58 4.60
CA MET A 308 7.35 26.48 4.02
C MET A 308 5.87 26.84 3.91
N GLU A 309 5.25 27.46 4.92
CA GLU A 309 3.86 27.91 4.87
C GLU A 309 3.64 28.99 3.81
N ASN A 310 4.53 29.96 3.67
CA ASN A 310 4.47 31.00 2.64
C ASN A 310 4.64 30.43 1.21
N LYS A 311 5.47 29.42 1.02
CA LYS A 311 5.64 28.74 -0.28
C LYS A 311 4.43 27.89 -0.67
N HIS A 312 3.71 27.30 0.31
CA HIS A 312 2.48 26.55 0.06
C HIS A 312 1.28 27.46 -0.23
N SER A 313 1.15 28.57 0.51
CA SER A 313 0.06 29.53 0.31
C SER A 313 0.15 30.27 -1.02
N SER A 314 1.35 30.55 -1.51
CA SER A 314 1.57 31.20 -2.81
C SER A 314 1.26 30.27 -4.01
N LYS A 315 1.48 28.95 -3.87
CA LYS A 315 1.07 27.95 -4.88
C LYS A 315 -0.45 27.73 -4.94
N LEU A 316 -1.14 27.75 -3.79
CA LEU A 316 -2.59 27.62 -3.74
C LEU A 316 -3.33 28.85 -4.31
N LYS A 317 -2.82 30.08 -4.11
CA LYS A 317 -3.41 31.30 -4.69
C LYS A 317 -3.31 31.38 -6.21
N LYS A 318 -2.37 30.68 -6.86
CA LYS A 318 -2.27 30.60 -8.33
C LYS A 318 -3.28 29.66 -8.98
N HIS A 319 -3.84 28.70 -8.23
CA HIS A 319 -4.82 27.73 -8.77
C HIS A 319 -6.29 28.14 -8.60
N PHE A 320 -6.58 29.14 -7.78
CA PHE A 320 -7.95 29.64 -7.55
C PHE A 320 -8.20 31.03 -8.15
N LYS A 321 -7.84 31.28 -9.43
CA LYS A 321 -8.43 32.41 -10.16
C LYS A 321 -9.81 32.03 -10.65
N LYS A 322 -10.87 32.57 -9.98
CA LYS A 322 -12.26 32.45 -10.39
C LYS A 322 -12.46 32.89 -11.85
N PRO A 323 -13.26 32.14 -12.64
CA PRO A 323 -13.60 32.59 -14.00
C PRO A 323 -14.51 33.84 -13.94
N LYS A 324 -14.16 34.84 -14.76
CA LYS A 324 -14.94 36.08 -14.93
C LYS A 324 -16.37 35.77 -15.41
N LYS A 325 -17.37 36.15 -14.64
CA LYS A 325 -18.78 36.15 -15.07
C LYS A 325 -18.97 37.06 -16.28
N LYS A 326 -19.29 36.50 -17.45
CA LYS A 326 -19.82 37.22 -18.60
C LYS A 326 -21.28 37.57 -18.34
N THR A 327 -21.60 38.81 -18.03
CA THR A 327 -22.96 39.37 -17.99
C THR A 327 -23.50 39.45 -19.42
N LYS A 328 -24.46 38.60 -19.78
CA LYS A 328 -25.28 38.75 -20.97
C LYS A 328 -26.35 39.82 -20.67
N LYS A 329 -26.25 40.96 -21.35
CA LYS A 329 -27.34 41.95 -21.45
C LYS A 329 -28.50 41.33 -22.25
N VAL A 330 -29.62 41.15 -21.63
CA VAL A 330 -30.92 40.86 -22.28
C VAL A 330 -31.47 42.17 -22.81
N LYS A 331 -31.59 42.30 -24.14
CA LYS A 331 -32.40 43.33 -24.76
C LYS A 331 -33.85 42.89 -24.70
N LYS A 332 -34.71 43.75 -24.11
CA LYS A 332 -36.16 43.72 -24.30
C LYS A 332 -36.48 44.24 -25.71
N ASN A 333 -37.27 43.51 -26.43
CA ASN A 333 -38.39 43.97 -27.23
C ASN A 333 -39.46 42.88 -27.23
#